data_b2f164f91ab12c8ec7f5f0d915c26e23
#
_entry.id   b2f164f91ab12c8ec7f5f0d915c26e23
#
_cell.length_a   1.000
_cell.length_b   1.000
_cell.length_c   1.000
_cell.angle_alpha   90.00
_cell.angle_beta   90.00
_cell.angle_gamma   90.00
#
_symmetry.space_group_name_H-M   'P 1'
#
loop_
_entity.id
_entity.type
_entity.pdbx_description
1 polymer ?
#
loop_
_entity_poly.entity_id
_entity_poly.type
_entity_poly.pdbx_seq_one_letter_code
_entity_poly.pdbx_strand_id
1 'polypeptide(L)'
;MCGIVGLYLKTKKYEKSLGAFLSEMLDSMENRGPDSAGFAIYTKEVKNNYKYSICLNKLNENEFKKKINKFLKKTKIKKFSDHVVLETADKPNKVLDILKVNLSEVSLVGYGKSINIFKQTGNPKDIVKNFNLSSFSGSHGIGHTRMATESAITTEGSHPYSTAEDECLVHNGSLSNHNNIRRTLIKKGESFSSENDTEVAAGYISNQISEGKDLETTLKESLKNLDGFYTFIAGTKKGFALLRDEIACKPAVIAETDDYVAIASEFQAMAHLPGVDDANIFEPEPGIVYSWGN
;
A
#
# COMPACT_ATOMS: atom_id res chain seq x y z
N MET A 1 7.58 -16.08 -6.42
CA MET A 1 8.17 -14.76 -6.11
C MET A 1 7.06 -13.73 -6.08
N CYS A 2 7.13 -12.74 -5.20
CA CYS A 2 6.12 -11.68 -5.13
C CYS A 2 6.06 -10.83 -6.41
N GLY A 3 4.92 -10.22 -6.70
CA GLY A 3 4.72 -9.22 -7.74
C GLY A 3 4.39 -7.87 -7.13
N ILE A 4 4.96 -6.80 -7.65
CA ILE A 4 4.61 -5.42 -7.31
C ILE A 4 4.09 -4.71 -8.56
N VAL A 5 3.15 -3.81 -8.36
CA VAL A 5 2.62 -2.93 -9.41
C VAL A 5 2.39 -1.52 -8.85
N GLY A 6 2.53 -0.51 -9.69
CA GLY A 6 2.22 0.87 -9.40
C GLY A 6 1.72 1.59 -10.65
N LEU A 7 0.73 2.46 -10.51
CA LEU A 7 0.22 3.29 -11.59
C LEU A 7 -0.03 4.71 -11.07
N TYR A 8 0.67 5.69 -11.65
CA TYR A 8 0.51 7.11 -11.37
C TYR A 8 0.01 7.83 -12.63
N LEU A 9 -1.07 8.57 -12.49
CA LEU A 9 -1.64 9.35 -13.59
C LEU A 9 -1.10 10.79 -13.57
N LYS A 10 -0.36 11.16 -14.61
CA LYS A 10 0.16 12.52 -14.81
C LYS A 10 -0.95 13.50 -15.19
N THR A 11 -2.01 12.98 -15.83
CA THR A 11 -3.17 13.74 -16.29
C THR A 11 -4.48 13.15 -15.76
N LYS A 12 -5.59 13.90 -15.87
CA LYS A 12 -6.91 13.43 -15.47
C LYS A 12 -7.59 12.51 -16.47
N LYS A 13 -6.97 12.27 -17.61
CA LYS A 13 -7.55 11.51 -18.73
C LYS A 13 -8.05 10.13 -18.30
N TYR A 14 -7.33 9.45 -17.44
CA TYR A 14 -7.62 8.09 -17.00
C TYR A 14 -8.07 7.96 -15.53
N GLU A 15 -8.36 9.07 -14.83
CA GLU A 15 -8.77 9.03 -13.41
C GLU A 15 -9.90 8.03 -13.13
N LYS A 16 -10.89 7.93 -14.03
CA LYS A 16 -12.03 7.01 -13.89
C LYS A 16 -11.66 5.54 -14.19
N SER A 17 -10.57 5.32 -14.90
CA SER A 17 -10.10 3.99 -15.30
C SER A 17 -8.97 3.47 -14.40
N LEU A 18 -8.47 4.27 -13.46
CA LEU A 18 -7.34 3.90 -12.61
C LEU A 18 -7.53 2.52 -11.97
N GLY A 19 -8.69 2.29 -11.35
CA GLY A 19 -8.98 1.03 -10.67
C GLY A 19 -9.07 -0.15 -11.63
N ALA A 20 -9.62 0.05 -12.85
CA ALA A 20 -9.67 -0.99 -13.88
C ALA A 20 -8.26 -1.38 -14.33
N PHE A 21 -7.43 -0.41 -14.65
CA PHE A 21 -6.03 -0.64 -15.06
C PHE A 21 -5.23 -1.35 -13.96
N LEU A 22 -5.33 -0.87 -12.72
CA LEU A 22 -4.63 -1.49 -11.60
C LEU A 22 -5.12 -2.93 -11.32
N SER A 23 -6.42 -3.20 -11.55
CA SER A 23 -6.97 -4.56 -11.44
C SER A 23 -6.30 -5.51 -12.43
N GLU A 24 -6.20 -5.12 -13.69
CA GLU A 24 -5.58 -5.94 -14.75
C GLU A 24 -4.08 -6.13 -14.51
N MET A 25 -3.39 -5.08 -13.99
CA MET A 25 -1.99 -5.19 -13.59
C MET A 25 -1.79 -6.23 -12.48
N LEU A 26 -2.66 -6.25 -11.46
CA LEU A 26 -2.59 -7.22 -10.36
C LEU A 26 -2.95 -8.64 -10.84
N ASP A 27 -3.97 -8.78 -11.69
CA ASP A 27 -4.36 -10.07 -12.26
C ASP A 27 -3.19 -10.70 -13.02
N SER A 28 -2.44 -9.91 -13.81
CA SER A 28 -1.27 -10.37 -14.54
C SER A 28 -0.12 -10.84 -13.65
N MET A 29 -0.11 -10.45 -12.37
CA MET A 29 0.89 -10.86 -11.40
C MET A 29 0.46 -12.07 -10.55
N GLU A 30 -0.69 -12.70 -10.83
CA GLU A 30 -1.20 -13.86 -10.10
C GLU A 30 -0.17 -14.98 -9.96
N ASN A 31 0.48 -15.37 -11.06
CA ASN A 31 1.46 -16.46 -11.08
C ASN A 31 2.72 -16.16 -10.22
N ARG A 32 2.99 -14.90 -9.91
CA ARG A 32 4.11 -14.53 -9.03
C ARG A 32 3.76 -14.67 -7.56
N GLY A 33 2.52 -14.42 -7.18
CA GLY A 33 2.11 -14.41 -5.78
C GLY A 33 0.65 -14.85 -5.58
N PRO A 34 0.37 -16.16 -5.56
CA PRO A 34 -1.00 -16.66 -5.48
C PRO A 34 -1.59 -16.70 -4.07
N ASP A 35 -0.81 -16.42 -3.01
CA ASP A 35 -1.21 -16.70 -1.63
C ASP A 35 -1.98 -15.57 -0.98
N SER A 36 -1.68 -14.35 -1.35
CA SER A 36 -2.40 -13.15 -0.91
C SER A 36 -2.12 -11.98 -1.84
N ALA A 37 -3.01 -11.01 -1.85
CA ALA A 37 -2.82 -9.76 -2.55
C ALA A 37 -3.43 -8.58 -1.79
N GLY A 38 -3.05 -7.40 -2.21
CA GLY A 38 -3.68 -6.18 -1.77
C GLY A 38 -3.21 -4.98 -2.55
N PHE A 39 -3.89 -3.88 -2.33
CA PHE A 39 -3.63 -2.64 -3.03
C PHE A 39 -3.96 -1.43 -2.16
N ALA A 40 -3.27 -0.34 -2.44
CA ALA A 40 -3.59 0.99 -1.97
C ALA A 40 -4.00 1.84 -3.16
N ILE A 41 -5.07 2.61 -3.02
CA ILE A 41 -5.56 3.51 -4.05
C ILE A 41 -5.85 4.88 -3.47
N TYR A 42 -5.31 5.91 -4.12
CA TYR A 42 -5.45 7.31 -3.73
C TYR A 42 -6.56 7.96 -4.52
N THR A 43 -7.67 8.15 -3.83
CA THR A 43 -8.89 8.74 -4.36
C THR A 43 -8.99 10.20 -3.97
N LYS A 44 -10.03 10.89 -4.40
CA LYS A 44 -10.27 12.28 -4.00
C LYS A 44 -10.22 12.45 -2.48
N GLU A 45 -9.49 13.46 -2.02
CA GLU A 45 -9.36 13.80 -0.61
C GLU A 45 -10.71 14.15 0.02
N VAL A 46 -10.99 13.58 1.21
CA VAL A 46 -12.16 13.93 2.00
C VAL A 46 -11.90 15.20 2.79
N LYS A 47 -12.80 16.19 2.64
CA LYS A 47 -12.69 17.46 3.36
C LYS A 47 -13.11 17.27 4.82
N ASN A 48 -12.28 17.76 5.76
CA ASN A 48 -12.54 17.77 7.20
C ASN A 48 -12.76 16.39 7.85
N ASN A 49 -12.53 15.30 7.14
CA ASN A 49 -12.66 13.93 7.63
C ASN A 49 -11.38 13.15 7.37
N TYR A 50 -11.30 11.97 8.00
CA TYR A 50 -10.33 10.94 7.74
C TYR A 50 -11.04 9.66 7.30
N LYS A 51 -10.37 8.86 6.49
CA LYS A 51 -10.76 7.50 6.11
C LYS A 51 -9.89 6.49 6.84
N TYR A 52 -10.50 5.43 7.33
CA TYR A 52 -9.81 4.32 7.98
C TYR A 52 -10.23 3.04 7.28
N SER A 53 -9.28 2.37 6.65
CA SER A 53 -9.48 1.03 6.08
C SER A 53 -9.30 0.00 7.20
N ILE A 54 -10.35 -0.75 7.50
CA ILE A 54 -10.40 -1.66 8.65
C ILE A 54 -10.84 -3.04 8.18
N CYS A 55 -10.02 -4.06 8.45
CA CYS A 55 -10.42 -5.45 8.29
C CYS A 55 -11.29 -5.87 9.48
N LEU A 56 -12.46 -6.40 9.19
CA LEU A 56 -13.44 -6.79 10.23
C LEU A 56 -13.09 -8.11 10.92
N ASN A 57 -12.21 -8.91 10.32
CA ASN A 57 -11.87 -10.24 10.79
C ASN A 57 -13.12 -11.11 11.03
N LYS A 58 -13.47 -11.32 12.31
CA LYS A 58 -14.63 -12.14 12.72
C LYS A 58 -15.91 -11.34 12.90
N LEU A 59 -15.85 -9.99 12.89
CA LEU A 59 -17.05 -9.16 13.06
C LEU A 59 -17.82 -9.02 11.75
N ASN A 60 -19.14 -8.91 11.85
CA ASN A 60 -19.94 -8.42 10.73
C ASN A 60 -20.08 -6.88 10.78
N GLU A 61 -20.51 -6.29 9.65
CA GLU A 61 -20.64 -4.84 9.50
C GLU A 61 -21.56 -4.21 10.55
N ASN A 62 -22.69 -4.87 10.88
CA ASN A 62 -23.67 -4.33 11.83
C ASN A 62 -23.14 -4.32 13.27
N GLU A 63 -22.42 -5.36 13.65
CA GLU A 63 -21.74 -5.44 14.94
C GLU A 63 -20.66 -4.35 15.05
N PHE A 64 -19.83 -4.20 14.01
CA PHE A 64 -18.83 -3.13 13.95
C PHE A 64 -19.50 -1.76 14.09
N LYS A 65 -20.54 -1.46 13.30
CA LYS A 65 -21.30 -0.20 13.39
C LYS A 65 -21.85 0.05 14.79
N LYS A 66 -22.44 -0.97 15.41
CA LYS A 66 -22.99 -0.87 16.77
C LYS A 66 -21.91 -0.57 17.81
N LYS A 67 -20.74 -1.19 17.69
CA LYS A 67 -19.62 -0.98 18.61
C LYS A 67 -18.97 0.39 18.42
N ILE A 68 -18.56 0.74 17.19
CA ILE A 68 -17.84 1.98 16.92
C ILE A 68 -18.66 3.24 17.21
N ASN A 69 -19.99 3.21 16.95
CA ASN A 69 -20.89 4.33 17.20
C ASN A 69 -21.13 4.62 18.69
N LYS A 70 -20.67 3.78 19.60
CA LYS A 70 -20.64 4.10 21.04
C LYS A 70 -19.56 5.15 21.36
N PHE A 71 -18.52 5.23 20.55
CA PHE A 71 -17.34 6.06 20.77
C PHE A 71 -17.25 7.25 19.81
N LEU A 72 -17.70 7.06 18.55
CA LEU A 72 -17.63 8.06 17.48
C LEU A 72 -19.01 8.52 17.07
N LYS A 73 -19.15 9.84 16.85
CA LYS A 73 -20.38 10.46 16.35
C LYS A 73 -20.21 10.82 14.86
N LYS A 74 -21.31 10.76 14.08
CA LYS A 74 -21.31 11.15 12.64
C LYS A 74 -20.29 10.35 11.80
N THR A 75 -20.37 9.03 11.86
CA THR A 75 -19.57 8.13 11.03
C THR A 75 -20.28 7.80 9.72
N LYS A 76 -19.51 7.68 8.63
CA LYS A 76 -19.93 6.98 7.41
C LYS A 76 -19.14 5.70 7.29
N ILE A 77 -19.81 4.59 7.01
CA ILE A 77 -19.18 3.28 6.91
C ILE A 77 -19.63 2.66 5.60
N LYS A 78 -18.65 2.32 4.76
CA LYS A 78 -18.86 1.61 3.50
C LYS A 78 -18.16 0.26 3.56
N LYS A 79 -18.90 -0.82 3.31
CA LYS A 79 -18.38 -2.18 3.30
C LYS A 79 -17.78 -2.55 1.95
N PHE A 80 -16.66 -3.27 2.01
CA PHE A 80 -15.96 -3.89 0.88
C PHE A 80 -15.51 -5.28 1.32
N SER A 81 -16.18 -6.35 0.87
CA SER A 81 -15.89 -7.72 1.30
C SER A 81 -15.84 -7.86 2.82
N ASP A 82 -14.70 -8.22 3.38
CA ASP A 82 -14.41 -8.35 4.82
C ASP A 82 -13.80 -7.07 5.43
N HIS A 83 -13.70 -5.99 4.65
CA HIS A 83 -13.24 -4.67 5.10
C HIS A 83 -14.38 -3.65 5.16
N VAL A 84 -14.14 -2.61 5.94
CA VAL A 84 -14.93 -1.38 5.89
C VAL A 84 -14.02 -0.17 5.75
N VAL A 85 -14.50 0.85 5.05
CA VAL A 85 -13.93 2.19 5.10
C VAL A 85 -14.81 3.02 6.02
N LEU A 86 -14.25 3.38 7.17
CA LEU A 86 -14.86 4.29 8.14
C LEU A 86 -14.41 5.71 7.83
N GLU A 87 -15.36 6.62 7.59
CA GLU A 87 -15.11 8.06 7.44
C GLU A 87 -15.67 8.80 8.65
N THR A 88 -14.83 9.63 9.29
CA THR A 88 -15.19 10.45 10.45
C THR A 88 -14.31 11.70 10.53
N ALA A 89 -14.80 12.75 11.21
CA ALA A 89 -14.04 13.95 11.53
C ALA A 89 -13.09 13.76 12.75
N ASP A 90 -13.21 12.65 13.46
CA ASP A 90 -12.36 12.35 14.61
C ASP A 90 -10.91 12.11 14.15
N LYS A 91 -9.96 12.73 14.88
CA LYS A 91 -8.51 12.66 14.55
C LYS A 91 -7.95 11.25 14.71
N PRO A 92 -6.88 10.92 13.95
CA PRO A 92 -6.28 9.59 13.96
C PRO A 92 -5.98 9.05 15.37
N ASN A 93 -5.28 9.77 16.22
CA ASN A 93 -4.93 9.30 17.56
C ASN A 93 -6.14 8.76 18.33
N LYS A 94 -7.27 9.51 18.31
CA LYS A 94 -8.49 9.07 19.00
C LYS A 94 -9.07 7.78 18.40
N VAL A 95 -9.12 7.69 17.07
CA VAL A 95 -9.71 6.51 16.39
C VAL A 95 -8.80 5.28 16.58
N LEU A 96 -7.48 5.46 16.47
CA LEU A 96 -6.49 4.40 16.69
C LEU A 96 -6.59 3.84 18.11
N ASP A 97 -6.69 4.72 19.13
CA ASP A 97 -6.85 4.30 20.54
C ASP A 97 -8.16 3.51 20.73
N ILE A 98 -9.27 3.97 20.13
CA ILE A 98 -10.55 3.27 20.21
C ILE A 98 -10.45 1.88 19.58
N LEU A 99 -9.87 1.75 18.39
CA LEU A 99 -9.68 0.47 17.73
C LEU A 99 -8.81 -0.47 18.57
N LYS A 100 -7.68 0.03 19.08
CA LYS A 100 -6.73 -0.75 19.87
C LYS A 100 -7.33 -1.26 21.20
N VAL A 101 -8.06 -0.39 21.91
CA VAL A 101 -8.54 -0.68 23.28
C VAL A 101 -9.92 -1.30 23.28
N ASN A 102 -10.83 -0.87 22.41
CA ASN A 102 -12.24 -1.21 22.50
C ASN A 102 -12.74 -2.13 21.37
N LEU A 103 -11.98 -2.26 20.29
CA LEU A 103 -12.30 -3.09 19.13
C LEU A 103 -11.07 -3.91 18.68
N SER A 104 -10.39 -4.56 19.61
CA SER A 104 -9.15 -5.34 19.33
C SER A 104 -9.39 -6.55 18.40
N GLU A 105 -10.64 -6.93 18.16
CA GLU A 105 -11.03 -7.97 17.21
C GLU A 105 -10.98 -7.56 15.73
N VAL A 106 -10.81 -6.26 15.43
CA VAL A 106 -10.61 -5.77 14.06
C VAL A 106 -9.18 -5.31 13.86
N SER A 107 -8.72 -5.27 12.61
CA SER A 107 -7.36 -4.82 12.28
C SER A 107 -7.42 -3.55 11.45
N LEU A 108 -6.72 -2.50 11.88
CA LEU A 108 -6.50 -1.33 11.03
C LEU A 108 -5.52 -1.70 9.91
N VAL A 109 -5.89 -1.40 8.67
CA VAL A 109 -5.07 -1.67 7.48
C VAL A 109 -4.33 -0.42 7.00
N GLY A 110 -4.93 0.74 7.22
CA GLY A 110 -4.33 2.04 6.91
C GLY A 110 -5.35 3.17 7.07
N TYR A 111 -4.84 4.39 7.07
CA TYR A 111 -5.68 5.56 7.24
C TYR A 111 -5.12 6.79 6.53
N GLY A 112 -5.97 7.77 6.29
CA GLY A 112 -5.59 9.05 5.70
C GLY A 112 -6.81 9.82 5.21
N LYS A 113 -6.58 10.79 4.36
CA LYS A 113 -7.65 11.56 3.71
C LYS A 113 -7.92 11.10 2.28
N SER A 114 -6.91 10.56 1.62
CA SER A 114 -6.96 10.16 0.21
C SER A 114 -6.90 8.65 0.03
N ILE A 115 -6.12 7.96 0.85
CA ILE A 115 -5.82 6.54 0.71
C ILE A 115 -7.00 5.64 1.12
N ASN A 116 -7.18 4.55 0.38
CA ASN A 116 -7.91 3.35 0.80
C ASN A 116 -6.99 2.16 0.59
N ILE A 117 -6.89 1.26 1.57
CA ILE A 117 -6.07 0.06 1.50
C ILE A 117 -6.94 -1.17 1.73
N PHE A 118 -6.78 -2.15 0.85
CA PHE A 118 -7.46 -3.43 0.94
C PHE A 118 -6.45 -4.54 0.70
N LYS A 119 -6.51 -5.59 1.50
CA LYS A 119 -5.63 -6.75 1.38
C LYS A 119 -6.30 -7.99 1.96
N GLN A 120 -6.06 -9.14 1.37
CA GLN A 120 -6.69 -10.39 1.77
C GLN A 120 -5.82 -11.57 1.36
N THR A 121 -5.96 -12.69 2.07
CA THR A 121 -5.41 -13.98 1.66
C THR A 121 -6.24 -14.57 0.52
N GLY A 122 -5.57 -15.28 -0.39
CA GLY A 122 -6.20 -15.93 -1.54
C GLY A 122 -5.68 -15.41 -2.87
N ASN A 123 -6.33 -15.86 -3.93
CA ASN A 123 -5.94 -15.55 -5.30
C ASN A 123 -6.11 -14.05 -5.63
N PRO A 124 -5.11 -13.38 -6.23
CA PRO A 124 -5.17 -11.95 -6.59
C PRO A 124 -6.41 -11.56 -7.39
N LYS A 125 -6.80 -12.38 -8.38
CA LYS A 125 -7.96 -12.13 -9.22
C LYS A 125 -9.28 -12.09 -8.45
N ASP A 126 -9.43 -12.98 -7.47
CA ASP A 126 -10.61 -12.99 -6.61
C ASP A 126 -10.59 -11.77 -5.68
N ILE A 127 -9.42 -11.37 -5.18
CA ILE A 127 -9.25 -10.24 -4.27
C ILE A 127 -9.62 -8.93 -4.96
N VAL A 128 -9.10 -8.65 -6.16
CA VAL A 128 -9.45 -7.42 -6.88
C VAL A 128 -10.94 -7.34 -7.20
N LYS A 129 -11.58 -8.50 -7.48
CA LYS A 129 -13.02 -8.60 -7.70
C LYS A 129 -13.82 -8.41 -6.40
N ASN A 130 -13.43 -9.06 -5.30
CA ASN A 130 -14.11 -8.97 -4.00
C ASN A 130 -14.16 -7.55 -3.47
N PHE A 131 -13.07 -6.78 -3.66
CA PHE A 131 -13.02 -5.37 -3.28
C PHE A 131 -13.53 -4.40 -4.34
N ASN A 132 -13.96 -4.93 -5.51
CA ASN A 132 -14.45 -4.14 -6.65
C ASN A 132 -13.46 -3.03 -7.06
N LEU A 133 -12.15 -3.40 -7.15
CA LEU A 133 -11.08 -2.46 -7.43
C LEU A 133 -11.34 -1.67 -8.73
N SER A 134 -11.87 -2.32 -9.77
CA SER A 134 -12.16 -1.70 -11.07
C SER A 134 -13.10 -0.49 -10.99
N SER A 135 -13.90 -0.35 -9.92
CA SER A 135 -14.82 0.76 -9.73
C SER A 135 -14.18 2.03 -9.12
N PHE A 136 -12.93 1.93 -8.67
CA PHE A 136 -12.27 3.08 -8.05
C PHE A 136 -11.73 4.05 -9.08
N SER A 137 -11.87 5.34 -8.77
CA SER A 137 -11.25 6.45 -9.48
C SER A 137 -10.26 7.17 -8.57
N GLY A 138 -9.19 7.71 -9.13
CA GLY A 138 -8.19 8.41 -8.34
C GLY A 138 -6.99 8.85 -9.16
N SER A 139 -5.94 9.28 -8.49
CA SER A 139 -4.71 9.78 -9.11
C SER A 139 -3.63 8.71 -9.27
N HIS A 140 -3.53 7.78 -8.35
CA HIS A 140 -2.53 6.72 -8.38
C HIS A 140 -2.91 5.57 -7.47
N GLY A 141 -2.23 4.43 -7.65
CA GLY A 141 -2.37 3.27 -6.80
C GLY A 141 -1.15 2.36 -6.89
N ILE A 142 -0.95 1.58 -5.84
CA ILE A 142 0.09 0.55 -5.78
C ILE A 142 -0.52 -0.77 -5.34
N GLY A 143 0.05 -1.88 -5.78
CA GLY A 143 -0.45 -3.19 -5.45
C GLY A 143 0.63 -4.24 -5.34
N HIS A 144 0.28 -5.36 -4.73
CA HIS A 144 1.19 -6.44 -4.43
C HIS A 144 0.50 -7.79 -4.51
N THR A 145 1.19 -8.78 -5.08
CA THR A 145 0.82 -10.19 -5.00
C THR A 145 1.92 -10.95 -4.27
N ARG A 146 1.55 -11.72 -3.26
CA ARG A 146 2.50 -12.36 -2.33
C ARG A 146 2.59 -13.85 -2.57
N MET A 147 3.82 -14.35 -2.63
CA MET A 147 4.16 -15.74 -2.42
C MET A 147 4.82 -15.85 -1.04
N ALA A 148 4.16 -16.53 -0.12
CA ALA A 148 4.70 -16.75 1.22
C ALA A 148 5.73 -17.89 1.19
N THR A 149 6.92 -17.65 1.70
CA THR A 149 7.99 -18.65 1.75
C THR A 149 8.25 -19.16 3.16
N GLU A 150 8.28 -18.27 4.15
CA GLU A 150 8.67 -18.59 5.52
C GLU A 150 7.68 -18.13 6.58
N SER A 151 6.73 -17.25 6.24
CA SER A 151 5.78 -16.68 7.18
C SER A 151 4.35 -17.12 6.89
N ALA A 152 3.51 -17.10 7.92
CA ALA A 152 2.09 -17.46 7.82
C ALA A 152 1.37 -16.61 6.75
N ILE A 153 0.43 -17.24 6.04
CA ILE A 153 -0.47 -16.58 5.10
C ILE A 153 -1.64 -16.00 5.90
N THR A 154 -1.56 -14.71 6.20
CA THR A 154 -2.60 -13.97 6.94
C THR A 154 -2.88 -12.62 6.26
N THR A 155 -4.05 -12.06 6.53
CA THR A 155 -4.39 -10.73 6.02
C THR A 155 -3.44 -9.66 6.57
N GLU A 156 -3.08 -9.72 7.84
CA GLU A 156 -2.11 -8.81 8.46
C GLU A 156 -0.72 -8.91 7.81
N GLY A 157 -0.29 -10.14 7.48
CA GLY A 157 0.97 -10.42 6.80
C GLY A 157 0.99 -10.08 5.31
N SER A 158 -0.12 -9.59 4.74
CA SER A 158 -0.24 -9.22 3.33
C SER A 158 0.13 -7.74 3.12
N HIS A 159 0.54 -7.39 1.90
CA HIS A 159 0.83 -6.00 1.50
C HIS A 159 -0.42 -5.31 0.92
N PRO A 160 -0.44 -3.96 0.87
CA PRO A 160 0.53 -2.98 1.36
C PRO A 160 0.58 -2.85 2.88
N TYR A 161 1.67 -2.24 3.39
CA TYR A 161 1.77 -1.78 4.77
C TYR A 161 1.65 -0.26 4.84
N SER A 162 0.94 0.23 5.86
CA SER A 162 0.71 1.65 6.12
C SER A 162 0.90 1.90 7.62
N THR A 163 1.79 2.81 7.96
CA THR A 163 2.15 3.15 9.35
C THR A 163 1.84 4.60 9.68
N ALA A 164 1.53 5.44 8.68
CA ALA A 164 1.17 6.83 8.87
C ALA A 164 0.06 7.29 7.90
N GLU A 165 -0.38 8.56 8.07
CA GLU A 165 -1.46 9.16 7.30
C GLU A 165 -1.12 9.28 5.82
N ASP A 166 -1.95 8.68 4.95
CA ASP A 166 -1.77 8.68 3.49
C ASP A 166 -0.43 8.12 2.99
N GLU A 167 0.21 7.25 3.76
CA GLU A 167 1.46 6.58 3.40
C GLU A 167 1.26 5.07 3.30
N CYS A 168 1.95 4.45 2.35
CA CYS A 168 1.99 2.99 2.26
C CYS A 168 3.23 2.50 1.51
N LEU A 169 3.58 1.24 1.73
CA LEU A 169 4.73 0.57 1.13
C LEU A 169 4.35 -0.81 0.61
N VAL A 170 4.79 -1.14 -0.60
CA VAL A 170 4.91 -2.52 -1.08
C VAL A 170 6.38 -2.87 -1.30
N HIS A 171 6.71 -4.13 -1.05
CA HIS A 171 8.07 -4.63 -1.02
C HIS A 171 8.16 -5.99 -1.71
N ASN A 172 9.13 -6.14 -2.58
CA ASN A 172 9.57 -7.43 -3.09
C ASN A 172 11.03 -7.63 -2.71
N GLY A 173 11.31 -8.57 -1.81
CA GLY A 173 12.66 -8.78 -1.29
C GLY A 173 12.68 -9.36 0.12
N SER A 174 13.76 -9.08 0.84
CA SER A 174 13.95 -9.45 2.25
C SER A 174 14.93 -8.49 2.92
N LEU A 175 14.60 -8.06 4.14
CA LEU A 175 15.46 -7.21 4.96
C LEU A 175 16.09 -8.03 6.09
N SER A 176 17.42 -8.14 6.09
CA SER A 176 18.17 -8.94 7.07
C SER A 176 18.21 -8.28 8.44
N ASN A 177 18.24 -6.94 8.51
CA ASN A 177 18.38 -6.20 9.77
C ASN A 177 17.05 -5.70 10.34
N HIS A 178 15.88 -6.13 9.81
CA HIS A 178 14.55 -5.63 10.19
C HIS A 178 14.29 -5.72 11.71
N ASN A 179 14.76 -6.75 12.39
CA ASN A 179 14.60 -6.90 13.85
C ASN A 179 15.35 -5.83 14.66
N ASN A 180 16.51 -5.38 14.18
CA ASN A 180 17.26 -4.28 14.81
C ASN A 180 16.53 -2.95 14.63
N ILE A 181 16.06 -2.70 13.41
CA ILE A 181 15.27 -1.51 13.07
C ILE A 181 13.97 -1.48 13.88
N ARG A 182 13.25 -2.61 13.95
CA ARG A 182 12.03 -2.77 14.77
C ARG A 182 12.27 -2.34 16.21
N ARG A 183 13.31 -2.86 16.86
CA ARG A 183 13.65 -2.48 18.24
C ARG A 183 13.94 -1.00 18.41
N THR A 184 14.57 -0.39 17.44
CA THR A 184 14.86 1.05 17.44
C THR A 184 13.58 1.87 17.31
N LEU A 185 12.68 1.50 16.40
CA LEU A 185 11.41 2.19 16.18
C LEU A 185 10.45 2.04 17.36
N ILE A 186 10.41 0.86 17.99
CA ILE A 186 9.63 0.64 19.24
C ILE A 186 10.10 1.59 20.35
N LYS A 187 11.42 1.81 20.50
CA LYS A 187 11.94 2.79 21.48
C LYS A 187 11.54 4.23 21.16
N LYS A 188 11.23 4.54 19.90
CA LYS A 188 10.69 5.82 19.45
C LYS A 188 9.15 5.92 19.59
N GLY A 189 8.48 4.85 20.03
CA GLY A 189 7.03 4.82 20.26
C GLY A 189 6.21 4.15 19.16
N GLU A 190 6.86 3.60 18.11
CA GLU A 190 6.16 2.86 17.05
C GLU A 190 5.64 1.51 17.55
N SER A 191 4.57 1.02 16.94
CA SER A 191 4.01 -0.31 17.21
C SER A 191 3.79 -1.07 15.91
N PHE A 192 4.00 -2.37 15.95
CA PHE A 192 3.90 -3.27 14.80
C PHE A 192 2.84 -4.34 15.06
N SER A 193 2.10 -4.71 14.03
CA SER A 193 1.01 -5.68 14.09
C SER A 193 1.41 -7.06 13.54
N SER A 194 2.52 -7.14 12.82
CA SER A 194 3.02 -8.38 12.21
C SER A 194 4.53 -8.55 12.42
N GLU A 195 5.03 -9.75 12.14
CA GLU A 195 6.46 -10.03 12.11
C GLU A 195 7.10 -9.73 10.74
N ASN A 196 6.32 -9.16 9.80
CA ASN A 196 6.80 -8.89 8.46
C ASN A 196 7.86 -7.77 8.45
N ASP A 197 8.91 -7.96 7.68
CA ASP A 197 9.99 -7.00 7.50
C ASP A 197 9.54 -5.73 6.77
N THR A 198 8.56 -5.85 5.88
CA THR A 198 8.00 -4.70 5.16
C THR A 198 7.25 -3.74 6.07
N GLU A 199 6.57 -4.24 7.12
CA GLU A 199 5.94 -3.34 8.11
C GLU A 199 7.01 -2.50 8.82
N VAL A 200 8.17 -3.08 9.09
CA VAL A 200 9.32 -2.37 9.69
C VAL A 200 9.87 -1.33 8.72
N ALA A 201 10.02 -1.68 7.43
CA ALA A 201 10.45 -0.72 6.42
C ALA A 201 9.45 0.44 6.27
N ALA A 202 8.14 0.17 6.27
CA ALA A 202 7.11 1.20 6.27
C ALA A 202 7.23 2.12 7.50
N GLY A 203 7.39 1.54 8.69
CA GLY A 203 7.60 2.30 9.94
C GLY A 203 8.88 3.16 9.91
N TYR A 204 9.97 2.63 9.32
CA TYR A 204 11.20 3.40 9.11
C TYR A 204 10.94 4.61 8.21
N ILE A 205 10.29 4.42 7.06
CA ILE A 205 9.99 5.48 6.11
C ILE A 205 9.09 6.53 6.77
N SER A 206 7.99 6.14 7.40
CA SER A 206 7.08 7.06 8.08
C SER A 206 7.75 7.84 9.21
N ASN A 207 8.63 7.20 9.98
CA ASN A 207 9.39 7.88 11.03
C ASN A 207 10.31 8.97 10.44
N GLN A 208 11.05 8.68 9.35
CA GLN A 208 11.91 9.64 8.70
C GLN A 208 11.12 10.82 8.09
N ILE A 209 9.96 10.56 7.48
CA ILE A 209 9.07 11.60 6.95
C ILE A 209 8.52 12.47 8.10
N SER A 210 8.15 11.87 9.24
CA SER A 210 7.68 12.60 10.43
C SER A 210 8.77 13.50 11.03
N GLU A 211 10.04 13.17 10.86
CA GLU A 211 11.20 13.96 11.23
C GLU A 211 11.50 15.11 10.23
N GLY A 212 10.66 15.27 9.19
CA GLY A 212 10.72 16.38 8.23
C GLY A 212 11.47 16.10 6.92
N LYS A 213 11.85 14.83 6.66
CA LYS A 213 12.45 14.45 5.38
C LYS A 213 11.37 14.24 4.33
N ASP A 214 11.68 14.50 3.07
CA ASP A 214 10.84 14.11 1.94
C ASP A 214 11.01 12.61 1.62
N LEU A 215 10.10 12.07 0.80
CA LEU A 215 10.09 10.66 0.45
C LEU A 215 11.35 10.23 -0.31
N GLU A 216 11.84 11.06 -1.24
CA GLU A 216 13.02 10.75 -2.06
C GLU A 216 14.27 10.65 -1.19
N THR A 217 14.51 11.65 -0.34
CA THR A 217 15.61 11.65 0.64
C THR A 217 15.53 10.45 1.56
N THR A 218 14.33 10.14 2.06
CA THR A 218 14.10 8.99 2.95
C THR A 218 14.45 7.67 2.28
N LEU A 219 14.00 7.46 1.05
CA LEU A 219 14.32 6.24 0.29
C LEU A 219 15.81 6.15 -0.03
N LYS A 220 16.45 7.26 -0.39
CA LYS A 220 17.90 7.29 -0.63
C LYS A 220 18.71 6.94 0.62
N GLU A 221 18.30 7.43 1.78
CA GLU A 221 18.94 7.08 3.05
C GLU A 221 18.64 5.64 3.49
N SER A 222 17.53 5.05 3.05
CA SER A 222 17.21 3.66 3.34
C SER A 222 18.27 2.69 2.81
N LEU A 223 18.95 3.01 1.71
CA LEU A 223 20.06 2.22 1.17
C LEU A 223 21.22 2.00 2.18
N LYS A 224 21.39 2.94 3.10
CA LYS A 224 22.45 2.86 4.14
C LYS A 224 21.95 2.21 5.42
N ASN A 225 20.65 2.26 5.70
CA ASN A 225 20.08 1.90 6.99
C ASN A 225 19.33 0.56 6.97
N LEU A 226 18.76 0.19 5.82
CA LEU A 226 18.08 -1.08 5.61
C LEU A 226 19.01 -2.03 4.86
N ASP A 227 19.36 -3.13 5.52
CA ASP A 227 20.24 -4.17 4.97
C ASP A 227 19.39 -5.30 4.39
N GLY A 228 19.72 -5.74 3.17
CA GLY A 228 19.00 -6.78 2.46
C GLY A 228 19.01 -6.58 0.95
N PHE A 229 18.04 -7.17 0.28
CA PHE A 229 17.79 -6.98 -1.15
C PHE A 229 16.31 -6.71 -1.38
N TYR A 230 15.99 -5.63 -2.06
CA TYR A 230 14.61 -5.18 -2.16
C TYR A 230 14.33 -4.29 -3.37
N THR A 231 13.06 -4.34 -3.77
CA THR A 231 12.43 -3.31 -4.60
C THR A 231 11.23 -2.78 -3.85
N PHE A 232 11.23 -1.48 -3.58
CA PHE A 232 10.16 -0.75 -2.90
C PHE A 232 9.35 0.08 -3.89
N ILE A 233 8.02 0.11 -3.71
CA ILE A 233 7.18 1.23 -4.17
C ILE A 233 6.54 1.82 -2.93
N ALA A 234 6.87 3.06 -2.62
CA ALA A 234 6.32 3.82 -1.50
C ALA A 234 5.35 4.88 -2.01
N GLY A 235 4.12 4.87 -1.51
CA GLY A 235 3.07 5.81 -1.89
C GLY A 235 2.79 6.84 -0.81
N THR A 236 2.51 8.07 -1.23
CA THR A 236 2.03 9.18 -0.41
C THR A 236 0.81 9.80 -1.08
N LYS A 237 0.13 10.74 -0.41
CA LYS A 237 -1.01 11.44 -1.03
C LYS A 237 -0.67 12.24 -2.30
N LYS A 238 0.60 12.58 -2.52
CA LYS A 238 1.04 13.35 -3.69
C LYS A 238 1.37 12.47 -4.89
N GLY A 239 1.91 11.27 -4.63
CA GLY A 239 2.38 10.37 -5.66
C GLY A 239 3.07 9.15 -5.06
N PHE A 240 3.97 8.56 -5.80
CA PHE A 240 4.78 7.46 -5.33
C PHE A 240 6.25 7.56 -5.75
N ALA A 241 7.10 6.75 -5.13
CA ALA A 241 8.48 6.58 -5.52
C ALA A 241 8.87 5.10 -5.57
N LEU A 242 9.79 4.78 -6.47
CA LEU A 242 10.39 3.46 -6.64
C LEU A 242 11.86 3.52 -6.24
N LEU A 243 12.31 2.50 -5.52
CA LEU A 243 13.73 2.25 -5.25
C LEU A 243 14.03 0.76 -5.41
N ARG A 244 15.08 0.45 -6.15
CA ARG A 244 15.78 -0.86 -6.09
C ARG A 244 17.03 -0.70 -5.27
N ASP A 245 17.35 -1.68 -4.44
CA ASP A 245 18.63 -1.74 -3.74
C ASP A 245 19.82 -1.82 -4.72
N GLU A 246 21.04 -1.70 -4.22
CA GLU A 246 22.25 -1.69 -5.05
C GLU A 246 22.53 -3.06 -5.73
N ILE A 247 21.99 -4.16 -5.18
CA ILE A 247 22.10 -5.51 -5.76
C ILE A 247 21.10 -5.68 -6.91
N ALA A 248 19.90 -5.06 -6.79
CA ALA A 248 18.81 -5.04 -7.76
C ALA A 248 18.38 -6.42 -8.28
N CYS A 249 18.43 -7.45 -7.43
CA CYS A 249 18.03 -8.80 -7.83
C CYS A 249 16.52 -9.00 -7.93
N LYS A 250 15.72 -8.05 -7.42
CA LYS A 250 14.26 -8.06 -7.59
C LYS A 250 13.87 -7.19 -8.78
N PRO A 251 13.16 -7.76 -9.78
CA PRO A 251 12.89 -7.06 -11.02
C PRO A 251 11.88 -5.93 -10.84
N ALA A 252 12.07 -4.88 -11.62
CA ALA A 252 11.09 -3.85 -11.86
C ALA A 252 11.27 -3.30 -13.29
N VAL A 253 10.17 -2.95 -13.95
CA VAL A 253 10.12 -2.28 -15.23
C VAL A 253 9.25 -1.05 -15.09
N ILE A 254 9.65 0.05 -15.69
CA ILE A 254 8.90 1.30 -15.77
C ILE A 254 8.45 1.49 -17.22
N ALA A 255 7.18 1.85 -17.41
CA ALA A 255 6.64 2.36 -18.67
C ALA A 255 6.09 3.76 -18.42
N GLU A 256 6.68 4.75 -19.09
CA GLU A 256 6.34 6.16 -18.91
C GLU A 256 5.82 6.77 -20.20
N THR A 257 4.65 7.39 -20.13
CA THR A 257 3.99 8.14 -21.19
C THR A 257 3.75 9.59 -20.73
N ASP A 258 3.17 10.43 -21.60
CA ASP A 258 2.70 11.76 -21.20
C ASP A 258 1.53 11.70 -20.21
N ASP A 259 0.73 10.64 -20.23
CA ASP A 259 -0.49 10.50 -19.42
C ASP A 259 -0.26 9.78 -18.08
N TYR A 260 0.70 8.87 -18.02
CA TYR A 260 0.92 8.03 -16.82
C TYR A 260 2.35 7.51 -16.69
N VAL A 261 2.65 7.02 -15.49
CA VAL A 261 3.78 6.13 -15.20
C VAL A 261 3.24 4.84 -14.63
N ALA A 262 3.61 3.73 -15.23
CA ALA A 262 3.33 2.39 -14.74
C ALA A 262 4.64 1.70 -14.31
N ILE A 263 4.58 0.99 -13.20
CA ILE A 263 5.68 0.19 -12.65
C ILE A 263 5.16 -1.21 -12.41
N ALA A 264 5.94 -2.23 -12.77
CA ALA A 264 5.61 -3.60 -12.42
C ALA A 264 6.87 -4.47 -12.30
N SER A 265 6.74 -5.60 -11.61
CA SER A 265 7.80 -6.62 -11.60
C SER A 265 8.08 -7.21 -12.98
N GLU A 266 7.08 -7.20 -13.87
CA GLU A 266 7.16 -7.73 -15.23
C GLU A 266 6.35 -6.87 -16.19
N PHE A 267 6.86 -6.67 -17.41
CA PHE A 267 6.21 -5.84 -18.44
C PHE A 267 4.78 -6.33 -18.78
N GLN A 268 4.53 -7.64 -18.76
CA GLN A 268 3.20 -8.18 -19.06
C GLN A 268 2.07 -7.55 -18.23
N ALA A 269 2.36 -7.07 -17.02
CA ALA A 269 1.37 -6.40 -16.18
C ALA A 269 0.93 -5.03 -16.74
N MET A 270 1.70 -4.45 -17.64
CA MET A 270 1.45 -3.13 -18.22
C MET A 270 1.01 -3.19 -19.68
N ALA A 271 1.10 -4.38 -20.33
CA ALA A 271 0.87 -4.55 -21.76
C ALA A 271 -0.54 -4.16 -22.23
N HIS A 272 -1.53 -4.13 -21.32
CA HIS A 272 -2.91 -3.73 -21.61
C HIS A 272 -3.16 -2.21 -21.47
N LEU A 273 -2.19 -1.46 -20.95
CA LEU A 273 -2.36 -0.02 -20.74
C LEU A 273 -2.40 0.74 -22.07
N PRO A 274 -3.28 1.75 -22.20
CA PRO A 274 -3.42 2.47 -23.45
C PRO A 274 -2.15 3.26 -23.79
N GLY A 275 -1.64 3.06 -25.01
CA GLY A 275 -0.43 3.74 -25.52
C GLY A 275 0.88 3.22 -24.93
N VAL A 276 0.88 2.04 -24.31
CA VAL A 276 2.11 1.43 -23.75
C VAL A 276 3.15 1.10 -24.83
N ASP A 277 2.72 0.82 -26.06
CA ASP A 277 3.62 0.54 -27.18
C ASP A 277 4.51 1.74 -27.55
N ASP A 278 4.04 2.96 -27.28
CA ASP A 278 4.76 4.21 -27.49
C ASP A 278 5.43 4.74 -26.21
N ALA A 279 5.35 4.01 -25.11
CA ALA A 279 5.92 4.42 -23.83
C ALA A 279 7.46 4.35 -23.83
N ASN A 280 8.09 5.20 -23.05
CA ASN A 280 9.49 5.01 -22.67
C ASN A 280 9.58 3.87 -21.64
N ILE A 281 10.10 2.72 -22.09
CA ILE A 281 10.16 1.49 -21.28
C ILE A 281 11.62 1.24 -20.90
N PHE A 282 11.87 1.14 -19.59
CA PHE A 282 13.22 0.89 -19.07
C PHE A 282 13.19 0.18 -17.72
N GLU A 283 14.30 -0.46 -17.37
CA GLU A 283 14.54 -0.97 -16.03
C GLU A 283 15.14 0.16 -15.16
N PRO A 284 14.63 0.37 -13.93
CA PRO A 284 15.21 1.38 -13.02
C PRO A 284 16.62 0.96 -12.61
N GLU A 285 17.55 1.92 -12.62
CA GLU A 285 18.93 1.70 -12.20
C GLU A 285 19.02 1.36 -10.71
N PRO A 286 19.93 0.44 -10.32
CA PRO A 286 20.19 0.11 -8.92
C PRO A 286 20.60 1.33 -8.09
N GLY A 287 20.07 1.45 -6.87
CA GLY A 287 20.41 2.54 -5.95
C GLY A 287 19.86 3.92 -6.33
N ILE A 288 19.09 4.03 -7.40
CA ILE A 288 18.49 5.30 -7.85
C ILE A 288 17.03 5.35 -7.44
N VAL A 289 16.61 6.46 -6.85
CA VAL A 289 15.20 6.74 -6.53
C VAL A 289 14.52 7.40 -7.72
N TYR A 290 13.42 6.85 -8.15
CA TYR A 290 12.53 7.44 -9.15
C TYR A 290 11.26 7.89 -8.44
N SER A 291 10.82 9.13 -8.62
CA SER A 291 9.65 9.69 -7.93
C SER A 291 8.76 10.49 -8.88
N TRP A 292 7.44 10.40 -8.68
CA TRP A 292 6.44 11.11 -9.45
C TRP A 292 5.37 11.69 -8.52
N GLY A 293 5.01 12.96 -8.74
CA GLY A 293 3.98 13.67 -8.00
C GLY A 293 4.39 14.20 -6.62
N ASN A 294 5.62 13.95 -6.19
CA ASN A 294 6.13 14.38 -4.87
C ASN A 294 6.78 15.77 -4.91
#